data_909bd1327c06e588f40a638615fb34d0
#
_entry.id   909bd1327c06e588f40a638615fb34d0
#
_cell.length_a   1.000
_cell.length_b   1.000
_cell.length_c   1.000
_cell.angle_alpha   90.00
_cell.angle_beta   90.00
_cell.angle_gamma   90.00
#
_symmetry.space_group_name_H-M   'P 1'
#
loop_
_entity.id
_entity.type
_entity.pdbx_description
1 polymer ?
#
loop_
_entity_poly.entity_id
_entity_poly.type
_entity_poly.pdbx_seq_one_letter_code
_entity_poly.pdbx_strand_id
1 'polypeptide(L)'
;MEALAELGDVNTLTAEFEAAPGTPGDINGVVNGASGSIAPGETGMGSFTPINPANYQYFSFASMVIPSNDAFIGNDNAMEYQIFDDNGNFLGNNGVFEIQVSSIYDAGTEINDSSVNGGAAFIAGADGNGGATENGVVSLATDLSEFQGVDTPSGLTINDTTLGAGESFATIRIIEIPAV
;
A
#
# COMPACT_ATOMS: atom_id res chain seq x y z
N MET A 1 -8.62 1.36 -8.25
CA MET A 1 -7.26 1.70 -7.79
C MET A 1 -7.04 3.21 -7.68
N GLU A 2 -7.56 4.03 -8.62
CA GLU A 2 -7.44 5.50 -8.63
C GLU A 2 -7.65 6.14 -7.23
N ALA A 3 -8.82 5.95 -6.63
CA ALA A 3 -9.14 6.54 -5.33
C ALA A 3 -8.15 6.13 -4.20
N LEU A 4 -7.62 4.91 -4.25
CA LEU A 4 -6.57 4.49 -3.31
C LEU A 4 -5.24 5.18 -3.61
N ALA A 5 -4.82 5.21 -4.86
CA ALA A 5 -3.50 5.68 -5.26
C ALA A 5 -3.36 7.21 -5.14
N GLU A 6 -4.43 7.96 -5.45
CA GLU A 6 -4.43 9.42 -5.40
C GLU A 6 -4.82 9.99 -4.03
N LEU A 7 -5.77 9.35 -3.33
CA LEU A 7 -6.40 9.89 -2.14
C LEU A 7 -6.22 9.02 -0.88
N GLY A 8 -5.67 7.81 -1.02
CA GLY A 8 -5.66 6.82 0.05
C GLY A 8 -7.06 6.31 0.43
N ASP A 9 -8.08 6.53 -0.43
CA ASP A 9 -9.45 6.12 -0.17
C ASP A 9 -9.65 4.63 -0.52
N VAL A 10 -9.88 3.82 0.50
CA VAL A 10 -10.11 2.38 0.38
C VAL A 10 -11.56 1.99 0.17
N ASN A 11 -12.52 2.92 0.24
CA ASN A 11 -13.96 2.59 0.22
C ASN A 11 -14.38 1.93 -1.09
N THR A 12 -13.89 2.44 -2.23
CA THR A 12 -14.19 1.86 -3.55
C THR A 12 -13.63 0.45 -3.67
N LEU A 13 -12.36 0.25 -3.27
CA LEU A 13 -11.70 -1.05 -3.29
C LEU A 13 -12.42 -2.06 -2.38
N THR A 14 -12.83 -1.63 -1.19
CA THR A 14 -13.63 -2.42 -0.24
C THR A 14 -14.96 -2.85 -0.86
N ALA A 15 -15.70 -1.92 -1.47
CA ALA A 15 -16.98 -2.22 -2.12
C ALA A 15 -16.83 -3.16 -3.31
N GLU A 16 -15.78 -3.02 -4.12
CA GLU A 16 -15.47 -3.92 -5.23
C GLU A 16 -15.12 -5.33 -4.71
N PHE A 17 -14.35 -5.41 -3.64
CA PHE A 17 -14.00 -6.67 -2.99
C PHE A 17 -15.24 -7.39 -2.44
N GLU A 18 -16.13 -6.68 -1.74
CA GLU A 18 -17.38 -7.23 -1.20
C GLU A 18 -18.36 -7.67 -2.30
N ALA A 19 -18.35 -6.97 -3.45
CA ALA A 19 -19.18 -7.29 -4.59
C ALA A 19 -18.61 -8.38 -5.50
N ALA A 20 -17.36 -8.79 -5.30
CA ALA A 20 -16.70 -9.79 -6.14
C ALA A 20 -17.44 -11.14 -6.10
N PRO A 21 -17.56 -11.85 -7.25
CA PRO A 21 -18.21 -13.15 -7.28
C PRO A 21 -17.38 -14.17 -6.50
N GLY A 22 -18.06 -14.93 -5.64
CA GLY A 22 -17.44 -15.90 -4.75
C GLY A 22 -17.66 -15.52 -3.29
N THR A 23 -16.90 -16.14 -2.41
CA THR A 23 -16.91 -15.78 -1.00
C THR A 23 -15.70 -14.89 -0.75
N PRO A 24 -15.88 -13.57 -0.62
CA PRO A 24 -14.76 -12.70 -0.28
C PRO A 24 -14.22 -13.08 1.09
N GLY A 25 -12.95 -12.87 1.29
CA GLY A 25 -12.31 -12.99 2.59
C GLY A 25 -12.76 -11.89 3.55
N ASP A 26 -12.09 -11.80 4.66
CA ASP A 26 -12.35 -10.76 5.66
C ASP A 26 -11.57 -9.47 5.33
N ILE A 27 -12.24 -8.33 5.43
CA ILE A 27 -11.60 -7.02 5.30
C ILE A 27 -11.19 -6.56 6.69
N ASN A 28 -9.88 -6.55 6.92
CA ASN A 28 -9.34 -6.33 8.27
C ASN A 28 -9.09 -4.85 8.60
N GLY A 29 -9.42 -3.95 7.69
CA GLY A 29 -9.38 -2.51 7.92
C GLY A 29 -8.06 -1.84 7.55
N VAL A 30 -7.87 -0.63 8.02
CA VAL A 30 -6.74 0.23 7.68
C VAL A 30 -5.73 0.26 8.81
N VAL A 31 -4.45 0.15 8.47
CA VAL A 31 -3.33 0.32 9.41
C VAL A 31 -2.67 1.68 9.14
N ASN A 32 -2.63 2.52 10.17
CA ASN A 32 -2.07 3.86 10.08
C ASN A 32 -0.85 4.02 10.99
N GLY A 33 0.00 4.98 10.66
CA GLY A 33 1.02 5.50 11.56
C GLY A 33 0.42 6.45 12.62
N ALA A 34 1.27 6.99 13.49
CA ALA A 34 0.85 7.87 14.58
C ALA A 34 0.19 9.17 14.09
N SER A 35 0.55 9.64 12.90
CA SER A 35 0.02 10.87 12.29
C SER A 35 -0.92 10.60 11.10
N GLY A 36 -1.38 9.38 10.92
CA GLY A 36 -2.18 8.94 9.78
C GLY A 36 -1.34 8.17 8.76
N SER A 37 -0.41 8.79 8.06
CA SER A 37 0.56 8.09 7.22
C SER A 37 1.65 7.40 8.03
N ILE A 38 2.22 6.32 7.50
CA ILE A 38 3.38 5.66 8.10
C ILE A 38 4.64 6.32 7.52
N ALA A 39 5.38 7.03 8.37
CA ALA A 39 6.60 7.71 7.98
C ALA A 39 7.80 6.74 7.88
N PRO A 40 8.90 7.12 7.19
CA PRO A 40 10.11 6.32 7.14
C PRO A 40 10.61 5.93 8.55
N GLY A 41 10.81 4.63 8.77
CA GLY A 41 11.20 4.08 10.06
C GLY A 41 10.08 3.94 11.09
N GLU A 42 8.87 4.35 10.77
CA GLU A 42 7.68 4.16 11.61
C GLU A 42 7.06 2.77 11.40
N THR A 43 6.30 2.31 12.39
CA THR A 43 5.53 1.07 12.33
C THR A 43 4.08 1.34 12.66
N GLY A 44 3.18 1.03 11.73
CA GLY A 44 1.75 0.90 12.01
C GLY A 44 1.40 -0.52 12.45
N MET A 45 0.40 -0.66 13.30
CA MET A 45 -0.06 -1.97 13.78
C MET A 45 -1.58 -2.08 13.72
N GLY A 46 -2.04 -3.28 13.35
CA GLY A 46 -3.44 -3.67 13.39
C GLY A 46 -3.57 -5.12 13.85
N SER A 47 -4.76 -5.55 14.17
CA SER A 47 -5.04 -6.95 14.52
C SER A 47 -6.32 -7.41 13.86
N PHE A 48 -6.37 -8.68 13.50
CA PHE A 48 -7.56 -9.31 12.94
C PHE A 48 -7.67 -10.76 13.44
N THR A 49 -8.89 -11.29 13.38
CA THR A 49 -9.16 -12.71 13.67
C THR A 49 -9.60 -13.36 12.37
N PRO A 50 -8.80 -14.27 11.79
CA PRO A 50 -9.16 -14.90 10.52
C PRO A 50 -10.41 -15.76 10.69
N ILE A 51 -11.36 -15.58 9.76
CA ILE A 51 -12.56 -16.40 9.67
C ILE A 51 -12.26 -17.55 8.73
N ASN A 52 -12.29 -18.79 9.23
CA ASN A 52 -12.05 -20.00 8.44
C ASN A 52 -10.73 -19.96 7.61
N PRO A 53 -9.56 -19.94 8.27
CA PRO A 53 -8.26 -19.77 7.59
C PRO A 53 -7.96 -20.87 6.57
N ALA A 54 -8.56 -22.06 6.66
CA ALA A 54 -8.43 -23.09 5.63
C ALA A 54 -9.06 -22.71 4.27
N ASN A 55 -10.04 -21.81 4.27
CA ASN A 55 -10.67 -21.30 3.05
C ASN A 55 -10.10 -19.95 2.60
N TYR A 56 -9.57 -19.15 3.52
CA TYR A 56 -9.03 -17.81 3.29
C TYR A 56 -7.54 -17.79 3.61
N GLN A 57 -6.77 -18.40 2.72
CA GLN A 57 -5.37 -18.73 2.95
C GLN A 57 -4.41 -17.60 2.62
N TYR A 58 -4.85 -16.61 1.82
CA TYR A 58 -3.98 -15.60 1.24
C TYR A 58 -4.21 -14.24 1.87
N PHE A 59 -3.12 -13.52 2.06
CA PHE A 59 -3.12 -12.14 2.53
C PHE A 59 -2.91 -11.17 1.38
N SER A 60 -3.68 -10.10 1.37
CA SER A 60 -3.53 -9.01 0.42
C SER A 60 -3.48 -7.67 1.16
N PHE A 61 -2.75 -6.74 0.58
CA PHE A 61 -2.65 -5.38 1.09
C PHE A 61 -2.56 -4.40 -0.08
N ALA A 62 -2.89 -3.15 0.19
CA ALA A 62 -2.63 -2.06 -0.72
C ALA A 62 -2.46 -0.75 0.07
N SER A 63 -1.58 0.14 -0.38
CA SER A 63 -1.39 1.46 0.21
C SER A 63 -0.91 2.44 -0.85
N MET A 64 -1.38 3.69 -0.80
CA MET A 64 -0.76 4.75 -1.58
C MET A 64 0.69 4.98 -1.11
N VAL A 65 1.51 5.49 -2.00
CA VAL A 65 2.87 5.96 -1.73
C VAL A 65 2.89 7.48 -1.77
N ILE A 66 3.38 8.11 -0.72
CA ILE A 66 3.43 9.58 -0.61
C ILE A 66 4.85 10.08 -0.32
N PRO A 67 5.26 11.20 -0.94
CA PRO A 67 4.55 11.96 -1.97
C PRO A 67 4.56 11.26 -3.32
N SER A 68 3.44 11.25 -4.01
CA SER A 68 3.31 10.90 -5.41
C SER A 68 1.95 11.35 -5.92
N ASN A 69 1.72 11.32 -7.22
CA ASN A 69 0.41 11.57 -7.79
C ASN A 69 -0.51 10.36 -7.60
N ASP A 70 -0.07 9.19 -8.06
CA ASP A 70 -0.88 7.98 -8.03
C ASP A 70 -0.05 6.70 -7.87
N ALA A 71 1.11 6.80 -7.20
CA ALA A 71 1.90 5.62 -6.86
C ALA A 71 1.29 4.84 -5.69
N PHE A 72 1.36 3.53 -5.75
CA PHE A 72 0.89 2.64 -4.70
C PHE A 72 1.76 1.37 -4.58
N ILE A 73 1.63 0.69 -3.45
CA ILE A 73 2.15 -0.66 -3.21
C ILE A 73 0.99 -1.64 -3.00
N GLY A 74 1.18 -2.88 -3.38
CA GLY A 74 0.19 -3.94 -3.23
C GLY A 74 0.70 -5.28 -3.71
N ASN A 75 -0.17 -6.28 -3.73
CA ASN A 75 0.14 -7.60 -4.27
C ASN A 75 0.19 -7.59 -5.80
N ASP A 76 1.10 -8.36 -6.39
CA ASP A 76 1.12 -8.63 -7.83
C ASP A 76 -0.12 -9.45 -8.28
N ASN A 77 -0.58 -10.33 -7.40
CA ASN A 77 -1.79 -11.12 -7.62
C ASN A 77 -2.39 -11.56 -6.28
N ALA A 78 -3.66 -11.96 -6.31
CA ALA A 78 -4.43 -12.33 -5.12
C ALA A 78 -3.91 -13.57 -4.38
N MET A 79 -3.08 -14.39 -5.00
CA MET A 79 -2.52 -15.62 -4.42
C MET A 79 -1.01 -15.53 -4.15
N GLU A 80 -0.47 -14.34 -4.06
CA GLU A 80 0.96 -14.13 -3.87
C GLU A 80 1.44 -14.54 -2.48
N TYR A 81 0.71 -14.16 -1.43
CA TYR A 81 1.12 -14.41 -0.05
C TYR A 81 0.20 -15.39 0.65
N GLN A 82 0.50 -16.68 0.52
CA GLN A 82 -0.21 -17.72 1.26
C GLN A 82 0.28 -17.74 2.71
N ILE A 83 -0.61 -17.39 3.65
CA ILE A 83 -0.29 -17.32 5.08
C ILE A 83 -0.88 -18.47 5.89
N PHE A 84 -1.81 -19.24 5.31
CA PHE A 84 -2.37 -20.46 5.91
C PHE A 84 -2.32 -21.63 4.94
N ASP A 85 -2.18 -22.84 5.46
CA ASP A 85 -2.29 -24.08 4.70
C ASP A 85 -3.76 -24.53 4.53
N ASP A 86 -3.98 -25.64 3.81
CA ASP A 86 -5.32 -26.23 3.57
C ASP A 86 -6.02 -26.70 4.87
N ASN A 87 -5.30 -26.82 5.97
CA ASN A 87 -5.84 -27.17 7.28
C ASN A 87 -6.07 -25.95 8.16
N GLY A 88 -5.72 -24.75 7.67
CA GLY A 88 -5.82 -23.51 8.41
C GLY A 88 -4.66 -23.27 9.39
N ASN A 89 -3.55 -24.00 9.26
CA ASN A 89 -2.37 -23.72 10.07
C ASN A 89 -1.62 -22.53 9.52
N PHE A 90 -1.14 -21.66 10.40
CA PHE A 90 -0.34 -20.51 10.02
C PHE A 90 1.05 -20.92 9.50
N LEU A 91 1.44 -20.39 8.36
CA LEU A 91 2.68 -20.77 7.66
C LEU A 91 3.90 -19.91 8.08
N GLY A 92 3.73 -19.01 9.03
CA GLY A 92 4.82 -18.17 9.53
C GLY A 92 5.89 -18.97 10.27
N ASN A 93 7.16 -18.65 10.01
CA ASN A 93 8.28 -19.25 10.71
C ASN A 93 8.38 -18.67 12.14
N ASN A 94 8.36 -19.53 13.16
CA ASN A 94 8.30 -19.13 14.57
C ASN A 94 7.17 -18.14 14.88
N GLY A 95 6.00 -18.32 14.24
CA GLY A 95 4.83 -17.44 14.44
C GLY A 95 4.91 -16.10 13.71
N VAL A 96 5.82 -15.93 12.76
CA VAL A 96 5.96 -14.70 11.95
C VAL A 96 6.02 -15.05 10.47
N PHE A 97 5.16 -14.42 9.68
CA PHE A 97 5.23 -14.39 8.22
C PHE A 97 5.68 -12.99 7.79
N GLU A 98 6.76 -12.89 7.03
CA GLU A 98 7.35 -11.61 6.62
C GLU A 98 7.26 -11.41 5.11
N ILE A 99 6.79 -10.23 4.70
CA ILE A 99 6.71 -9.79 3.31
C ILE A 99 7.63 -8.59 3.15
N GLN A 100 8.58 -8.68 2.22
CA GLN A 100 9.40 -7.56 1.79
C GLN A 100 8.75 -6.91 0.59
N VAL A 101 8.24 -5.70 0.77
CA VAL A 101 7.59 -4.93 -0.31
C VAL A 101 8.66 -4.20 -1.10
N SER A 102 8.93 -4.63 -2.32
CA SER A 102 9.96 -4.06 -3.20
C SER A 102 9.41 -3.52 -4.51
N SER A 103 8.12 -3.72 -4.79
CA SER A 103 7.47 -3.21 -6.00
C SER A 103 6.60 -2.01 -5.66
N ILE A 104 6.78 -0.93 -6.43
CA ILE A 104 5.90 0.24 -6.43
C ILE A 104 5.22 0.29 -7.79
N TYR A 105 3.94 0.53 -7.80
CA TYR A 105 3.12 0.66 -9.01
C TYR A 105 2.70 2.10 -9.20
N ASP A 106 2.60 2.49 -10.47
CA ASP A 106 1.95 3.70 -10.94
C ASP A 106 0.54 3.29 -11.41
N ALA A 107 -0.49 3.99 -10.96
CA ALA A 107 -1.87 3.67 -11.33
C ALA A 107 -2.20 4.12 -12.76
N GLY A 108 -1.40 5.00 -13.35
CA GLY A 108 -1.58 5.55 -14.70
C GLY A 108 -2.78 6.49 -14.80
N THR A 109 -3.20 7.06 -13.69
CA THR A 109 -4.38 7.95 -13.61
C THR A 109 -4.01 9.42 -13.67
N GLU A 110 -2.86 9.79 -13.06
CA GLU A 110 -2.32 11.15 -13.06
C GLU A 110 -0.87 11.18 -13.56
N ILE A 111 -0.52 12.23 -14.31
CA ILE A 111 0.86 12.49 -14.71
C ILE A 111 1.67 12.86 -13.48
N ASN A 112 2.82 12.22 -13.29
CA ASN A 112 3.74 12.54 -12.21
C ASN A 112 4.25 13.98 -12.32
N ASP A 113 3.96 14.81 -11.32
CA ASP A 113 4.37 16.23 -11.24
C ASP A 113 4.63 16.61 -9.79
N SER A 114 5.90 16.82 -9.44
CA SER A 114 6.35 17.18 -8.10
C SER A 114 6.16 18.66 -7.75
N SER A 115 5.59 19.47 -8.63
CA SER A 115 5.30 20.88 -8.33
C SER A 115 4.14 21.03 -7.35
N VAL A 116 4.07 22.16 -6.65
CA VAL A 116 3.00 22.46 -5.68
C VAL A 116 1.60 22.50 -6.28
N ASN A 117 1.48 22.61 -7.59
CA ASN A 117 0.22 22.60 -8.34
C ASN A 117 0.07 21.34 -9.22
N GLY A 118 0.97 20.37 -9.05
CA GLY A 118 1.03 19.16 -9.86
C GLY A 118 0.04 18.07 -9.46
N GLY A 119 -0.65 18.24 -8.33
CA GLY A 119 -1.65 17.30 -7.85
C GLY A 119 -1.12 16.22 -6.89
N ALA A 120 0.21 16.03 -6.83
CA ALA A 120 0.78 14.99 -5.96
C ALA A 120 0.42 15.21 -4.49
N ALA A 121 -0.04 14.16 -3.84
CA ALA A 121 -0.40 14.19 -2.44
C ALA A 121 0.83 14.40 -1.54
N PHE A 122 0.65 15.09 -0.42
CA PHE A 122 1.67 15.31 0.62
C PHE A 122 2.92 16.10 0.20
N ILE A 123 2.79 17.01 -0.75
CA ILE A 123 3.81 18.02 -1.05
C ILE A 123 3.57 19.26 -0.18
N ALA A 124 4.62 19.80 0.45
CA ALA A 124 4.53 21.02 1.25
C ALA A 124 4.11 22.21 0.38
N GLY A 125 3.02 22.87 0.77
CA GLY A 125 2.47 24.01 0.03
C GLY A 125 1.62 23.65 -1.19
N ALA A 126 1.31 22.37 -1.40
CA ALA A 126 0.38 21.95 -2.45
C ALA A 126 -1.00 22.58 -2.26
N ASP A 127 -1.66 22.89 -3.37
CA ASP A 127 -2.97 23.56 -3.39
C ASP A 127 -4.16 22.60 -3.11
N GLY A 128 -3.90 21.29 -3.07
CA GLY A 128 -4.90 20.24 -2.82
C GLY A 128 -5.81 19.94 -4.01
N ASN A 129 -5.49 20.42 -5.20
CA ASN A 129 -6.19 20.05 -6.42
C ASN A 129 -5.55 18.78 -7.01
N GLY A 130 -6.33 18.02 -7.77
CA GLY A 130 -5.82 16.86 -8.51
C GLY A 130 -4.90 17.26 -9.65
N GLY A 131 -4.04 16.32 -10.07
CA GLY A 131 -3.11 16.50 -11.16
C GLY A 131 -3.73 16.37 -12.55
N ALA A 132 -2.88 16.42 -13.56
CA ALA A 132 -3.30 16.21 -14.94
C ALA A 132 -3.53 14.72 -15.22
N THR A 133 -4.68 14.38 -15.81
CA THR A 133 -5.04 13.00 -16.13
C THR A 133 -4.06 12.40 -17.16
N GLU A 134 -3.55 11.21 -16.88
CA GLU A 134 -2.65 10.49 -17.78
C GLU A 134 -3.40 9.58 -18.77
N ASN A 135 -4.48 8.94 -18.34
CA ASN A 135 -5.22 7.90 -19.08
C ASN A 135 -4.35 6.66 -19.39
N GLY A 136 -3.44 6.34 -18.50
CA GLY A 136 -2.55 5.19 -18.59
C GLY A 136 -3.21 3.89 -18.10
N VAL A 137 -2.36 2.94 -17.77
CA VAL A 137 -2.74 1.65 -17.15
C VAL A 137 -1.78 1.38 -16.02
N VAL A 138 -2.21 0.63 -15.02
CA VAL A 138 -1.34 0.21 -13.93
C VAL A 138 -0.07 -0.41 -14.48
N SER A 139 1.06 0.11 -14.07
CA SER A 139 2.38 -0.37 -14.46
C SER A 139 3.36 -0.34 -13.28
N LEU A 140 4.44 -1.08 -13.39
CA LEU A 140 5.50 -1.03 -12.39
C LEU A 140 6.22 0.32 -12.49
N ALA A 141 6.26 1.08 -11.40
CA ALA A 141 7.05 2.29 -11.33
C ALA A 141 8.55 1.94 -11.30
N THR A 142 9.34 2.61 -12.14
CA THR A 142 10.77 2.37 -12.22
C THR A 142 11.54 3.04 -11.08
N ASP A 143 11.11 4.23 -10.68
CA ASP A 143 11.65 5.00 -9.56
C ASP A 143 10.68 6.14 -9.20
N LEU A 144 11.04 6.90 -8.17
CA LEU A 144 10.33 8.10 -7.72
C LEU A 144 11.24 9.35 -7.81
N SER A 145 12.18 9.35 -8.78
CA SER A 145 13.22 10.40 -8.90
C SER A 145 12.66 11.80 -9.10
N GLU A 146 11.44 11.92 -9.64
CA GLU A 146 10.75 13.19 -9.81
C GLU A 146 10.46 13.89 -8.49
N PHE A 147 10.30 13.13 -7.41
CA PHE A 147 10.06 13.66 -6.08
C PHE A 147 11.33 13.92 -5.26
N GLN A 148 12.51 13.75 -5.86
CA GLN A 148 13.80 14.04 -5.21
C GLN A 148 13.89 15.51 -4.78
N GLY A 149 14.17 15.74 -3.49
CA GLY A 149 14.29 17.07 -2.91
C GLY A 149 12.97 17.75 -2.57
N VAL A 150 11.84 17.07 -2.75
CA VAL A 150 10.52 17.59 -2.37
C VAL A 150 10.36 17.56 -0.86
N ASP A 151 9.85 18.65 -0.28
CA ASP A 151 9.50 18.72 1.13
C ASP A 151 8.04 18.29 1.35
N THR A 152 7.83 17.50 2.40
CA THR A 152 6.50 17.10 2.85
C THR A 152 5.94 18.06 3.90
N PRO A 153 4.61 18.11 4.13
CA PRO A 153 4.03 18.93 5.19
C PRO A 153 4.50 18.58 6.61
N SER A 154 5.04 17.38 6.80
CA SER A 154 5.65 16.96 8.08
C SER A 154 7.09 17.47 8.26
N GLY A 155 7.65 18.16 7.27
CA GLY A 155 9.02 18.67 7.31
C GLY A 155 10.10 17.64 6.95
N LEU A 156 9.70 16.50 6.37
CA LEU A 156 10.65 15.56 5.78
C LEU A 156 10.95 15.97 4.34
N THR A 157 12.20 15.91 3.95
CA THR A 157 12.63 16.07 2.55
C THR A 157 12.88 14.69 1.95
N ILE A 158 12.36 14.44 0.77
CA ILE A 158 12.54 13.17 0.04
C ILE A 158 13.97 13.15 -0.53
N ASN A 159 14.81 12.29 0.01
CA ASN A 159 16.22 12.21 -0.38
C ASN A 159 16.59 10.90 -1.09
N ASP A 160 15.78 9.87 -0.93
CA ASP A 160 15.98 8.57 -1.58
C ASP A 160 14.75 8.23 -2.42
N THR A 161 14.95 8.18 -3.72
CA THR A 161 13.91 7.91 -4.72
C THR A 161 14.20 6.65 -5.54
N THR A 162 15.26 5.93 -5.18
CA THR A 162 15.63 4.65 -5.84
C THR A 162 14.77 3.48 -5.39
N LEU A 163 13.92 3.70 -4.38
CA LEU A 163 12.95 2.71 -3.89
C LEU A 163 12.01 2.26 -5.00
N GLY A 164 11.76 0.96 -5.07
CA GLY A 164 11.00 0.35 -6.16
C GLY A 164 11.86 -0.32 -7.24
N ALA A 165 13.17 -0.05 -7.30
CA ALA A 165 14.12 -0.73 -8.18
C ALA A 165 14.66 -2.04 -7.59
N GLY A 166 13.85 -2.77 -6.81
CA GLY A 166 14.23 -4.01 -6.14
C GLY A 166 14.73 -3.83 -4.70
N GLU A 167 14.77 -2.61 -4.18
CA GLU A 167 15.01 -2.36 -2.77
C GLU A 167 13.71 -2.46 -1.95
N SER A 168 13.82 -2.84 -0.68
CA SER A 168 12.63 -2.95 0.18
C SER A 168 12.08 -1.58 0.55
N PHE A 169 10.89 -1.27 0.09
CA PHE A 169 10.14 -0.06 0.46
C PHE A 169 9.53 -0.17 1.86
N ALA A 170 8.98 -1.33 2.17
CA ALA A 170 8.35 -1.61 3.46
C ALA A 170 8.49 -3.09 3.82
N THR A 171 8.37 -3.39 5.11
CA THR A 171 8.26 -4.77 5.60
C THR A 171 6.93 -4.95 6.29
N ILE A 172 6.14 -5.92 5.84
CA ILE A 172 4.91 -6.34 6.52
C ILE A 172 5.19 -7.61 7.31
N ARG A 173 4.85 -7.60 8.60
CA ARG A 173 4.94 -8.77 9.46
C ARG A 173 3.58 -9.15 9.97
N ILE A 174 3.15 -10.37 9.62
CA ILE A 174 1.95 -11.00 10.17
C ILE A 174 2.42 -11.89 11.30
N ILE A 175 1.92 -11.63 12.51
CA ILE A 175 2.37 -12.33 13.73
C ILE A 175 1.20 -13.07 14.30
N GLU A 176 1.37 -14.39 14.50
CA GLU A 176 0.39 -15.21 15.19
C GLU A 176 0.36 -14.86 16.68
N ILE A 177 -0.82 -14.49 17.18
CA ILE A 177 -1.05 -14.27 18.61
C ILE A 177 -1.74 -15.53 19.14
N PRO A 178 -1.06 -16.36 19.96
CA PRO A 178 -1.66 -17.56 20.52
C PRO A 178 -2.89 -17.21 21.36
N ALA A 179 -3.94 -18.03 21.24
CA ALA A 179 -5.08 -17.90 22.14
C ALA A 179 -4.64 -18.16 23.60
N VAL A 180 -5.02 -17.27 24.50
CA VAL A 180 -4.74 -17.36 25.93
C VAL A 180 -5.75 -18.31 26.59
#